data_5a24e4573cbe374f90791a337da10808
#
_entry.id   5a24e4573cbe374f90791a337da10808
#
_cell.length_a   1.000
_cell.length_b   1.000
_cell.length_c   1.000
_cell.angle_alpha   90.00
_cell.angle_beta   90.00
_cell.angle_gamma   90.00
#
_symmetry.space_group_name_H-M   'P 1'
#
loop_
_entity.id
_entity.type
_entity.pdbx_description
1 polymer ?
#
loop_
_entity_poly.entity_id
_entity_poly.type
_entity_poly.pdbx_seq_one_letter_code
_entity_poly.pdbx_strand_id
1 'polypeptide(L)'
;MDEYFKTKMRFFTGGMVENIVYNVDDERVAQAFEALPGEKMRVGIRESSDIYANDIEISEYGSSFLMTWHKQFRTTIALKLAGIFNVYNALLAAGVCVCAGVGPEAIRRGLEDVRAVPGRIELLETDTPYRVILDYAHSPDSLENILKAVRQTTRGRMIALFGCGGNRDAAKRPLMGEIAGELADYCILTSDNPRNEDPFEILREIEEGIRHTECAYTVIENRREAIRAALEMARPSDVVVLA
;
A
#
# COMPACT_ATOMS: atom_id res chain seq x y z
N MET A 1 6.31 -12.59 -12.92
CA MET A 1 6.69 -11.17 -12.85
C MET A 1 7.04 -10.56 -14.20
N ASP A 2 7.94 -11.16 -15.01
CA ASP A 2 8.39 -10.55 -16.27
C ASP A 2 7.32 -10.44 -17.35
N GLU A 3 6.46 -11.43 -17.47
CA GLU A 3 5.35 -11.41 -18.43
C GLU A 3 4.31 -10.34 -18.07
N TYR A 4 4.01 -10.19 -16.77
CA TYR A 4 3.12 -9.13 -16.29
C TYR A 4 3.67 -7.73 -16.56
N PHE A 5 4.96 -7.52 -16.30
CA PHE A 5 5.64 -6.27 -16.61
C PHE A 5 5.62 -5.97 -18.11
N LYS A 6 5.98 -6.95 -18.96
CA LYS A 6 5.93 -6.83 -20.42
C LYS A 6 4.53 -6.49 -20.91
N THR A 7 3.51 -7.12 -20.33
CA THR A 7 2.11 -6.86 -20.70
C THR A 7 1.71 -5.41 -20.37
N LYS A 8 2.07 -4.90 -19.20
CA LYS A 8 1.84 -3.49 -18.84
C LYS A 8 2.60 -2.53 -19.75
N MET A 9 3.84 -2.84 -20.10
CA MET A 9 4.65 -2.01 -20.99
C MET A 9 4.06 -1.85 -22.38
N ARG A 10 3.26 -2.80 -22.88
CA ARG A 10 2.58 -2.70 -24.19
C ARG A 10 1.69 -1.46 -24.30
N PHE A 11 1.10 -1.00 -23.20
CA PHE A 11 0.32 0.23 -23.17
C PHE A 11 1.15 1.46 -23.55
N PHE A 12 2.39 1.51 -23.08
CA PHE A 12 3.31 2.64 -23.31
C PHE A 12 4.04 2.55 -24.66
N THR A 13 4.21 1.36 -25.21
CA THR A 13 4.92 1.14 -26.49
C THR A 13 4.02 1.29 -27.72
N GLY A 14 2.70 1.36 -27.53
CA GLY A 14 1.70 1.39 -28.62
C GLY A 14 1.49 2.75 -29.28
N GLY A 15 2.24 3.79 -28.93
CA GLY A 15 2.12 5.13 -29.51
C GLY A 15 0.85 5.92 -29.10
N MET A 16 0.13 5.44 -28.10
CA MET A 16 -1.09 6.07 -27.56
C MET A 16 -0.82 7.04 -26.40
N VAL A 17 0.43 7.09 -25.93
CA VAL A 17 0.82 7.86 -24.75
C VAL A 17 1.78 8.98 -25.19
N GLU A 18 1.39 10.22 -24.96
CA GLU A 18 2.21 11.40 -25.28
C GLU A 18 3.15 11.76 -24.13
N ASN A 19 2.66 11.68 -22.91
CA ASN A 19 3.41 12.03 -21.70
C ASN A 19 3.55 10.81 -20.79
N ILE A 20 4.74 10.56 -20.28
CA ILE A 20 5.04 9.45 -19.37
C ILE A 20 5.56 10.02 -18.06
N VAL A 21 4.88 9.72 -16.96
CA VAL A 21 5.34 10.02 -15.60
C VAL A 21 5.73 8.71 -14.91
N TYR A 22 6.94 8.64 -14.40
CA TYR A 22 7.44 7.41 -13.80
C TYR A 22 8.38 7.64 -12.62
N ASN A 23 8.43 6.66 -11.71
CA ASN A 23 9.32 6.65 -10.56
C ASN A 23 10.74 6.20 -10.99
N VAL A 24 11.73 7.07 -10.85
CA VAL A 24 13.14 6.77 -11.20
C VAL A 24 13.87 6.01 -10.11
N ASP A 25 13.32 5.92 -8.90
CA ASP A 25 13.94 5.17 -7.82
C ASP A 25 13.68 3.66 -7.92
N ASP A 26 12.72 3.25 -8.76
CA ASP A 26 12.58 1.86 -9.21
C ASP A 26 13.43 1.65 -10.46
N GLU A 27 14.55 0.95 -10.30
CA GLU A 27 15.53 0.74 -11.37
C GLU A 27 14.95 0.06 -12.60
N ARG A 28 14.03 -0.91 -12.41
CA ARG A 28 13.39 -1.63 -13.51
C ARG A 28 12.46 -0.72 -14.30
N VAL A 29 11.68 0.10 -13.60
CA VAL A 29 10.80 1.10 -14.19
C VAL A 29 11.64 2.14 -14.92
N ALA A 30 12.67 2.69 -14.28
CA ALA A 30 13.54 3.69 -14.87
C ALA A 30 14.17 3.19 -16.19
N GLN A 31 14.81 2.02 -16.19
CA GLN A 31 15.41 1.44 -17.39
C GLN A 31 14.41 1.25 -18.54
N ALA A 32 13.20 0.76 -18.22
CA ALA A 32 12.19 0.50 -19.23
C ALA A 32 11.63 1.79 -19.84
N PHE A 33 11.36 2.81 -19.02
CA PHE A 33 10.75 4.05 -19.51
C PHE A 33 11.75 5.02 -20.14
N GLU A 34 13.01 5.01 -19.71
CA GLU A 34 14.04 5.84 -20.36
C GLU A 34 14.26 5.48 -21.84
N ALA A 35 14.09 4.21 -22.19
CA ALA A 35 14.23 3.74 -23.56
C ALA A 35 13.04 4.09 -24.48
N LEU A 36 11.89 4.51 -23.94
CA LEU A 36 10.70 4.82 -24.73
C LEU A 36 10.80 6.23 -25.37
N PRO A 37 10.18 6.46 -26.54
CA PRO A 37 9.99 7.78 -27.09
C PRO A 37 8.93 8.57 -26.29
N GLY A 38 8.88 9.89 -26.49
CA GLY A 38 7.87 10.79 -25.90
C GLY A 38 8.40 11.66 -24.77
N GLU A 39 7.57 12.59 -24.32
CA GLU A 39 7.86 13.48 -23.19
C GLU A 39 7.84 12.68 -21.89
N LYS A 40 8.83 12.93 -21.05
CA LYS A 40 9.04 12.18 -19.82
C LYS A 40 9.14 13.11 -18.61
N MET A 41 8.43 12.75 -17.56
CA MET A 41 8.48 13.39 -16.26
C MET A 41 8.99 12.36 -15.23
N ARG A 42 10.20 12.57 -14.75
CA ARG A 42 10.85 11.70 -13.76
C ARG A 42 10.48 12.16 -12.36
N VAL A 43 9.95 11.27 -11.55
CA VAL A 43 9.63 11.58 -10.15
C VAL A 43 10.36 10.63 -9.21
N GLY A 44 10.70 11.10 -8.01
CA GLY A 44 11.41 10.30 -7.01
C GLY A 44 11.77 11.09 -5.77
N ILE A 45 12.58 10.50 -4.90
CA ILE A 45 13.13 11.17 -3.72
C ILE A 45 14.59 11.63 -3.93
N ARG A 46 15.15 11.41 -5.13
CA ARG A 46 16.48 11.85 -5.52
C ARG A 46 16.41 13.19 -6.27
N GLU A 47 17.32 14.09 -5.95
CA GLU A 47 17.40 15.44 -6.59
C GLU A 47 17.69 15.42 -8.10
N SER A 48 18.02 14.27 -8.66
CA SER A 48 18.18 14.07 -10.10
C SER A 48 16.85 13.95 -10.86
N SER A 49 15.73 13.86 -10.15
CA SER A 49 14.37 13.80 -10.72
C SER A 49 13.87 15.18 -11.11
N ASP A 50 12.86 15.23 -11.99
CA ASP A 50 12.24 16.49 -12.41
C ASP A 50 11.30 17.04 -11.31
N ILE A 51 10.64 16.13 -10.60
CA ILE A 51 9.91 16.39 -9.35
C ILE A 51 10.44 15.46 -8.28
N TYR A 52 10.82 15.99 -7.14
CA TYR A 52 11.34 15.17 -6.05
C TYR A 52 10.92 15.69 -4.67
N ALA A 53 11.01 14.79 -3.67
CA ALA A 53 10.72 15.08 -2.29
C ALA A 53 11.97 14.98 -1.42
N ASN A 54 12.17 16.00 -0.58
CA ASN A 54 13.19 16.03 0.49
C ASN A 54 12.49 16.24 1.84
N ASP A 55 13.24 16.14 2.91
CA ASP A 55 12.79 16.41 4.28
C ASP A 55 11.49 15.64 4.58
N ILE A 56 11.51 14.33 4.26
CA ILE A 56 10.34 13.47 4.38
C ILE A 56 10.17 13.06 5.85
N GLU A 57 9.04 13.45 6.43
CA GLU A 57 8.60 13.02 7.75
C GLU A 57 7.34 12.17 7.64
N ILE A 58 7.32 11.02 8.32
CA ILE A 58 6.19 10.09 8.33
C ILE A 58 5.70 9.92 9.75
N SER A 59 4.40 10.11 9.95
CA SER A 59 3.71 9.90 11.21
C SER A 59 2.50 8.97 11.03
N GLU A 60 1.85 8.63 12.13
CA GLU A 60 0.59 7.86 12.10
C GLU A 60 -0.60 8.64 11.49
N TYR A 61 -0.48 9.97 11.39
CA TYR A 61 -1.54 10.86 10.89
C TYR A 61 -1.31 11.33 9.46
N GLY A 62 -0.14 11.05 8.89
CA GLY A 62 0.18 11.50 7.54
C GLY A 62 1.68 11.57 7.27
N SER A 63 2.01 12.18 6.15
CA SER A 63 3.38 12.39 5.71
C SER A 63 3.59 13.85 5.32
N SER A 64 4.72 14.45 5.68
CA SER A 64 5.10 15.77 5.19
C SER A 64 6.43 15.70 4.44
N PHE A 65 6.59 16.54 3.43
CA PHE A 65 7.82 16.62 2.66
C PHE A 65 7.93 17.93 1.89
N LEU A 66 9.15 18.34 1.59
CA LEU A 66 9.43 19.44 0.68
C LEU A 66 9.42 18.92 -0.76
N MET A 67 8.39 19.26 -1.54
CA MET A 67 8.34 18.96 -2.96
C MET A 67 9.07 20.02 -3.76
N THR A 68 10.00 19.62 -4.61
CA THR A 68 10.71 20.49 -5.55
C THR A 68 10.39 20.08 -6.98
N TRP A 69 10.06 21.06 -7.83
CA TRP A 69 9.79 20.88 -9.26
C TRP A 69 10.72 21.75 -10.11
N HIS A 70 11.42 21.12 -11.04
CA HIS A 70 12.41 21.76 -11.93
C HIS A 70 13.41 22.68 -11.23
N LYS A 71 13.74 22.39 -9.95
CA LYS A 71 14.64 23.21 -9.10
C LYS A 71 14.20 24.66 -8.87
N GLN A 72 13.05 25.07 -9.39
CA GLN A 72 12.56 26.45 -9.33
C GLN A 72 11.38 26.61 -8.37
N PHE A 73 10.50 25.64 -8.33
CA PHE A 73 9.34 25.67 -7.44
C PHE A 73 9.56 24.73 -6.27
N ARG A 74 9.40 25.26 -5.05
CA ARG A 74 9.51 24.50 -3.81
C ARG A 74 8.30 24.78 -2.93
N THR A 75 7.66 23.74 -2.44
CA THR A 75 6.55 23.86 -1.49
C THR A 75 6.51 22.68 -0.54
N THR A 76 6.17 22.94 0.71
CA THR A 76 5.90 21.85 1.66
C THR A 76 4.52 21.28 1.37
N ILE A 77 4.43 19.96 1.31
CA ILE A 77 3.19 19.19 1.16
C ILE A 77 2.93 18.48 2.48
N ALA A 78 1.72 18.62 3.01
CA ALA A 78 1.25 17.93 4.21
C ALA A 78 0.12 16.95 3.82
N LEU A 79 0.48 15.71 3.55
CA LEU A 79 -0.47 14.64 3.23
C LEU A 79 -1.14 14.13 4.50
N LYS A 80 -2.43 13.86 4.43
CA LYS A 80 -3.17 13.10 5.46
C LYS A 80 -3.00 11.58 5.30
N LEU A 81 -2.16 11.17 4.36
CA LEU A 81 -1.85 9.78 4.04
C LEU A 81 -0.46 9.43 4.59
N ALA A 82 -0.38 8.43 5.47
CA ALA A 82 0.87 7.96 6.05
C ALA A 82 1.63 7.03 5.11
N GLY A 83 2.96 7.04 5.22
CA GLY A 83 3.85 6.07 4.57
C GLY A 83 4.57 6.59 3.32
N ILE A 84 5.80 6.12 3.15
CA ILE A 84 6.69 6.54 2.06
C ILE A 84 6.10 6.30 0.67
N PHE A 85 5.35 5.21 0.48
CA PHE A 85 4.70 4.92 -0.80
C PHE A 85 3.63 5.97 -1.16
N ASN A 86 2.98 6.63 -0.18
CA ASN A 86 2.06 7.74 -0.44
C ASN A 86 2.80 9.01 -0.85
N VAL A 87 4.04 9.20 -0.41
CA VAL A 87 4.91 10.25 -0.95
C VAL A 87 5.17 10.01 -2.44
N TYR A 88 5.55 8.79 -2.84
CA TYR A 88 5.71 8.44 -4.25
C TYR A 88 4.40 8.60 -5.06
N ASN A 89 3.27 8.17 -4.51
CA ASN A 89 1.96 8.35 -5.15
C ASN A 89 1.64 9.83 -5.37
N ALA A 90 1.93 10.69 -4.39
CA ALA A 90 1.74 12.13 -4.49
C ALA A 90 2.66 12.76 -5.56
N LEU A 91 3.93 12.34 -5.63
CA LEU A 91 4.87 12.81 -6.66
C LEU A 91 4.42 12.39 -8.07
N LEU A 92 3.95 11.14 -8.24
CA LEU A 92 3.40 10.66 -9.51
C LEU A 92 2.15 11.45 -9.90
N ALA A 93 1.22 11.67 -8.96
CA ALA A 93 0.02 12.48 -9.19
C ALA A 93 0.39 13.92 -9.55
N ALA A 94 1.34 14.53 -8.84
CA ALA A 94 1.85 15.86 -9.17
C ALA A 94 2.43 15.90 -10.58
N GLY A 95 3.24 14.91 -10.98
CA GLY A 95 3.81 14.82 -12.33
C GLY A 95 2.73 14.75 -13.42
N VAL A 96 1.70 13.93 -13.23
CA VAL A 96 0.55 13.85 -14.15
C VAL A 96 -0.18 15.19 -14.24
N CYS A 97 -0.43 15.86 -13.11
CA CYS A 97 -1.07 17.17 -13.08
C CYS A 97 -0.23 18.24 -13.79
N VAL A 98 1.10 18.21 -13.62
CA VAL A 98 2.02 19.10 -14.32
C VAL A 98 1.93 18.90 -15.84
N CYS A 99 1.96 17.65 -16.32
CA CYS A 99 1.77 17.34 -17.74
C CYS A 99 0.40 17.82 -18.27
N ALA A 100 -0.61 17.84 -17.42
CA ALA A 100 -1.94 18.37 -17.75
C ALA A 100 -2.06 19.90 -17.63
N GLY A 101 -0.98 20.62 -17.32
CA GLY A 101 -0.95 22.08 -17.22
C GLY A 101 -1.54 22.64 -15.92
N VAL A 102 -1.71 21.82 -14.89
CA VAL A 102 -2.22 22.27 -13.58
C VAL A 102 -1.13 23.04 -12.83
N GLY A 103 -1.49 24.20 -12.29
CA GLY A 103 -0.55 25.06 -11.56
C GLY A 103 -0.16 24.48 -10.19
N PRO A 104 1.04 24.85 -9.69
CA PRO A 104 1.63 24.22 -8.48
C PRO A 104 0.78 24.38 -7.22
N GLU A 105 0.12 25.52 -7.02
CA GLU A 105 -0.73 25.76 -5.86
C GLU A 105 -2.01 24.92 -5.87
N ALA A 106 -2.56 24.64 -7.05
CA ALA A 106 -3.71 23.75 -7.20
C ALA A 106 -3.29 22.28 -6.92
N ILE A 107 -2.10 21.88 -7.37
CA ILE A 107 -1.51 20.57 -7.08
C ILE A 107 -1.33 20.41 -5.57
N ARG A 108 -0.69 21.38 -4.89
CA ARG A 108 -0.49 21.37 -3.44
C ARG A 108 -1.82 21.17 -2.70
N ARG A 109 -2.80 22.04 -2.97
CA ARG A 109 -4.13 21.95 -2.33
C ARG A 109 -4.82 20.62 -2.60
N GLY A 110 -4.79 20.15 -3.85
CA GLY A 110 -5.40 18.88 -4.21
C GLY A 110 -4.78 17.70 -3.47
N LEU A 111 -3.44 17.67 -3.30
CA LEU A 111 -2.76 16.62 -2.54
C LEU A 111 -3.10 16.67 -1.04
N GLU A 112 -3.14 17.87 -0.44
CA GLU A 112 -3.44 18.07 0.99
C GLU A 112 -4.91 17.83 1.35
N ASP A 113 -5.82 17.97 0.38
CA ASP A 113 -7.26 17.74 0.58
C ASP A 113 -7.64 16.25 0.59
N VAL A 114 -6.82 15.37 0.03
CA VAL A 114 -7.07 13.92 0.05
C VAL A 114 -6.99 13.40 1.48
N ARG A 115 -8.13 12.98 2.05
CA ARG A 115 -8.21 12.46 3.43
C ARG A 115 -7.86 10.99 3.52
N ALA A 116 -8.33 10.19 2.58
CA ALA A 116 -8.07 8.78 2.47
C ALA A 116 -8.23 8.33 1.01
N VAL A 117 -7.57 7.27 0.64
CA VAL A 117 -7.92 6.48 -0.54
C VAL A 117 -8.68 5.27 -0.03
N PRO A 118 -9.98 5.10 -0.33
CA PRO A 118 -10.78 4.01 0.21
C PRO A 118 -10.10 2.65 0.06
N GLY A 119 -9.96 1.91 1.15
CA GLY A 119 -9.28 0.62 1.18
C GLY A 119 -7.76 0.65 0.92
N ARG A 120 -7.08 1.78 1.15
CA ARG A 120 -5.62 1.92 1.03
C ARG A 120 -5.04 2.58 2.27
N ILE A 121 -4.59 1.78 3.22
CA ILE A 121 -4.17 2.22 4.57
C ILE A 121 -5.17 3.24 5.14
N GLU A 122 -6.43 2.94 4.97
CA GLU A 122 -7.50 3.81 5.43
C GLU A 122 -7.65 3.66 6.94
N LEU A 123 -7.32 4.72 7.68
CA LEU A 123 -7.59 4.79 9.11
C LEU A 123 -9.09 5.04 9.30
N LEU A 124 -9.79 4.06 9.84
CA LEU A 124 -11.22 4.19 10.12
C LEU A 124 -11.42 5.04 11.38
N GLU A 125 -12.30 6.04 11.29
CA GLU A 125 -12.72 6.83 12.45
C GLU A 125 -13.62 5.95 13.34
N THR A 126 -13.15 5.66 14.55
CA THR A 126 -13.87 4.85 15.55
C THR A 126 -13.74 5.49 16.92
N ASP A 127 -14.75 5.27 17.80
CA ASP A 127 -14.70 5.73 19.19
C ASP A 127 -13.93 4.74 20.11
N THR A 128 -12.95 4.02 19.54
CA THR A 128 -12.18 3.00 20.26
C THR A 128 -10.82 3.55 20.70
N PRO A 129 -10.22 3.05 21.79
CA PRO A 129 -8.89 3.46 22.24
C PRO A 129 -7.75 2.81 21.44
N TYR A 130 -8.04 2.13 20.35
CA TYR A 130 -7.11 1.50 19.41
C TYR A 130 -7.43 1.93 17.99
N ARG A 131 -6.49 1.74 17.07
CA ARG A 131 -6.66 2.08 15.66
C ARG A 131 -7.19 0.89 14.86
N VAL A 132 -8.02 1.20 13.86
CA VAL A 132 -8.49 0.21 12.88
C VAL A 132 -8.09 0.70 11.49
N ILE A 133 -7.33 -0.10 10.77
CA ILE A 133 -6.82 0.21 9.44
C ILE A 133 -7.43 -0.78 8.45
N LEU A 134 -8.00 -0.25 7.37
CA LEU A 134 -8.52 -1.02 6.24
C LEU A 134 -7.57 -0.91 5.05
N ASP A 135 -7.18 -2.06 4.47
CA ASP A 135 -6.35 -2.09 3.26
C ASP A 135 -6.83 -3.17 2.28
N TYR A 136 -6.53 -3.00 1.02
CA TYR A 136 -6.86 -3.93 -0.05
C TYR A 136 -5.70 -4.91 -0.34
N ALA A 137 -4.81 -5.14 0.60
CA ALA A 137 -3.70 -6.06 0.44
C ALA A 137 -4.20 -7.49 0.19
N HIS A 138 -3.86 -8.06 -0.96
CA HIS A 138 -4.31 -9.39 -1.39
C HIS A 138 -3.19 -10.21 -2.06
N SER A 139 -1.96 -9.77 -1.94
CA SER A 139 -0.73 -10.47 -2.39
C SER A 139 0.32 -10.47 -1.29
N PRO A 140 1.31 -11.38 -1.33
CA PRO A 140 2.40 -11.40 -0.36
C PRO A 140 3.08 -10.04 -0.20
N ASP A 141 3.54 -9.45 -1.31
CA ASP A 141 4.22 -8.15 -1.31
C ASP A 141 3.36 -7.03 -0.71
N SER A 142 2.05 -6.99 -1.05
CA SER A 142 1.17 -5.94 -0.52
C SER A 142 0.89 -6.12 0.96
N LEU A 143 0.72 -7.35 1.43
CA LEU A 143 0.52 -7.65 2.85
C LEU A 143 1.78 -7.31 3.65
N GLU A 144 2.95 -7.69 3.15
CA GLU A 144 4.23 -7.34 3.76
C GLU A 144 4.41 -5.83 3.89
N ASN A 145 4.15 -5.09 2.82
CA ASN A 145 4.31 -3.64 2.78
C ASN A 145 3.37 -2.94 3.77
N ILE A 146 2.08 -3.32 3.83
CA ILE A 146 1.14 -2.73 4.78
C ILE A 146 1.53 -3.03 6.23
N LEU A 147 1.84 -4.29 6.56
CA LEU A 147 2.21 -4.67 7.91
C LEU A 147 3.50 -3.98 8.37
N LYS A 148 4.52 -3.86 7.51
CA LYS A 148 5.74 -3.10 7.80
C LYS A 148 5.46 -1.61 8.01
N ALA A 149 4.63 -1.00 7.17
CA ALA A 149 4.27 0.41 7.30
C ALA A 149 3.51 0.70 8.61
N VAL A 150 2.54 -0.15 8.95
CA VAL A 150 1.77 -0.02 10.19
C VAL A 150 2.64 -0.26 11.42
N ARG A 151 3.58 -1.22 11.34
CA ARG A 151 4.52 -1.52 12.44
C ARG A 151 5.36 -0.30 12.85
N GLN A 152 5.80 0.52 11.90
CA GLN A 152 6.61 1.71 12.19
C GLN A 152 5.93 2.70 13.13
N THR A 153 4.59 2.73 13.15
CA THR A 153 3.80 3.66 13.95
C THR A 153 3.00 2.97 15.07
N THR A 154 3.15 1.66 15.24
CA THR A 154 2.41 0.87 16.23
C THR A 154 3.19 0.79 17.54
N ARG A 155 2.57 1.22 18.65
CA ARG A 155 3.15 1.13 20.01
C ARG A 155 2.66 -0.10 20.78
N GLY A 156 1.45 -0.56 20.52
CA GLY A 156 0.85 -1.75 21.08
C GLY A 156 1.01 -2.96 20.16
N ARG A 157 0.09 -3.93 20.28
CA ARG A 157 0.06 -5.11 19.40
C ARG A 157 -0.52 -4.75 18.05
N MET A 158 -0.06 -5.43 17.02
CA MET A 158 -0.66 -5.44 15.69
C MET A 158 -1.43 -6.73 15.49
N ILE A 159 -2.75 -6.63 15.33
CA ILE A 159 -3.67 -7.73 15.06
C ILE A 159 -3.97 -7.68 13.55
N ALA A 160 -3.49 -8.67 12.78
CA ALA A 160 -3.73 -8.76 11.36
C ALA A 160 -4.89 -9.73 11.06
N LEU A 161 -5.91 -9.24 10.36
CA LEU A 161 -7.03 -10.05 9.87
C LEU A 161 -7.01 -10.05 8.35
N PHE A 162 -6.91 -11.23 7.75
CA PHE A 162 -6.85 -11.35 6.30
C PHE A 162 -7.35 -12.72 5.81
N GLY A 163 -7.55 -12.81 4.51
CA GLY A 163 -7.89 -14.03 3.80
C GLY A 163 -7.38 -14.02 2.37
N CYS A 164 -7.66 -15.08 1.63
CA CYS A 164 -7.30 -15.19 0.23
C CYS A 164 -8.52 -15.52 -0.63
N GLY A 165 -8.56 -14.93 -1.83
CA GLY A 165 -9.61 -15.24 -2.80
C GLY A 165 -9.40 -16.61 -3.47
N GLY A 166 -10.50 -17.34 -3.69
CA GLY A 166 -10.54 -18.56 -4.46
C GLY A 166 -10.40 -18.34 -5.97
N ASN A 167 -10.12 -19.39 -6.74
CA ASN A 167 -9.86 -19.36 -8.17
C ASN A 167 -8.79 -18.33 -8.58
N ARG A 168 -7.76 -18.22 -7.75
CA ARG A 168 -6.58 -17.37 -7.91
C ARG A 168 -5.32 -18.20 -7.66
N ASP A 169 -4.16 -17.55 -7.74
CA ASP A 169 -2.87 -18.18 -7.42
C ASP A 169 -2.87 -18.72 -5.98
N ALA A 170 -2.90 -20.05 -5.84
CA ALA A 170 -2.90 -20.73 -4.55
C ALA A 170 -1.51 -20.68 -3.88
N ALA A 171 -0.42 -20.60 -4.66
CA ALA A 171 0.94 -20.57 -4.12
C ALA A 171 1.22 -19.36 -3.22
N LYS A 172 0.43 -18.28 -3.34
CA LYS A 172 0.55 -17.11 -2.48
C LYS A 172 0.00 -17.32 -1.06
N ARG A 173 -0.89 -18.31 -0.84
CA ARG A 173 -1.62 -18.50 0.41
C ARG A 173 -0.70 -18.80 1.60
N PRO A 174 0.18 -19.82 1.53
CA PRO A 174 1.13 -20.05 2.61
C PRO A 174 2.13 -18.90 2.80
N LEU A 175 2.57 -18.25 1.71
CA LEU A 175 3.45 -17.09 1.80
C LEU A 175 2.81 -15.92 2.57
N MET A 176 1.52 -15.67 2.34
CA MET A 176 0.79 -14.63 3.09
C MET A 176 0.62 -15.01 4.57
N GLY A 177 0.42 -16.30 4.86
CA GLY A 177 0.39 -16.83 6.24
C GLY A 177 1.71 -16.59 6.97
N GLU A 178 2.82 -16.95 6.35
CA GLU A 178 4.18 -16.76 6.88
C GLU A 178 4.48 -15.28 7.13
N ILE A 179 4.29 -14.43 6.12
CA ILE A 179 4.51 -12.97 6.22
C ILE A 179 3.69 -12.35 7.35
N ALA A 180 2.41 -12.69 7.46
CA ALA A 180 1.57 -12.17 8.52
C ALA A 180 2.05 -12.63 9.90
N GLY A 181 2.41 -13.91 10.03
CA GLY A 181 2.93 -14.47 11.27
C GLY A 181 4.28 -13.92 11.70
N GLU A 182 5.13 -13.50 10.76
CA GLU A 182 6.42 -12.84 11.07
C GLU A 182 6.27 -11.39 11.51
N LEU A 183 5.25 -10.68 11.01
CA LEU A 183 5.13 -9.23 11.20
C LEU A 183 4.06 -8.81 12.20
N ALA A 184 3.02 -9.62 12.42
CA ALA A 184 1.95 -9.33 13.37
C ALA A 184 2.19 -10.00 14.74
N ASP A 185 1.55 -9.46 15.78
CA ASP A 185 1.56 -10.05 17.12
C ASP A 185 0.43 -11.06 17.31
N TYR A 186 -0.60 -10.96 16.48
CA TYR A 186 -1.71 -11.90 16.43
C TYR A 186 -2.35 -11.90 15.05
N CYS A 187 -2.75 -13.06 14.55
CA CYS A 187 -3.42 -13.18 13.26
C CYS A 187 -4.81 -13.80 13.39
N ILE A 188 -5.75 -13.28 12.59
CA ILE A 188 -7.07 -13.90 12.39
C ILE A 188 -7.19 -14.26 10.91
N LEU A 189 -7.20 -15.56 10.61
CA LEU A 189 -7.39 -16.07 9.26
C LEU A 189 -8.88 -16.21 8.99
N THR A 190 -9.37 -15.59 7.91
CA THR A 190 -10.79 -15.55 7.60
C THR A 190 -11.05 -15.71 6.10
N SER A 191 -12.30 -15.99 5.75
CA SER A 191 -12.70 -16.01 4.35
C SER A 191 -12.64 -14.60 3.73
N ASP A 192 -12.17 -14.53 2.49
CA ASP A 192 -12.33 -13.38 1.62
C ASP A 192 -13.44 -13.68 0.60
N ASN A 193 -13.11 -13.90 -0.66
CA ASN A 193 -14.05 -14.31 -1.69
C ASN A 193 -13.68 -15.73 -2.20
N PRO A 194 -14.28 -16.79 -1.66
CA PRO A 194 -13.89 -18.17 -1.99
C PRO A 194 -14.29 -18.58 -3.42
N ARG A 195 -15.18 -17.84 -4.07
CA ARG A 195 -15.73 -18.20 -5.40
C ARG A 195 -16.26 -19.63 -5.43
N ASN A 196 -15.60 -20.53 -6.19
CA ASN A 196 -16.00 -21.93 -6.36
C ASN A 196 -15.14 -22.89 -5.52
N GLU A 197 -14.20 -22.38 -4.69
CA GLU A 197 -13.39 -23.20 -3.81
C GLU A 197 -14.01 -23.31 -2.39
N ASP A 198 -13.71 -24.38 -1.68
CA ASP A 198 -14.05 -24.51 -0.27
C ASP A 198 -13.27 -23.49 0.55
N PRO A 199 -13.91 -22.58 1.29
CA PRO A 199 -13.22 -21.59 2.10
C PRO A 199 -12.29 -22.22 3.16
N PHE A 200 -12.64 -23.40 3.69
CA PHE A 200 -11.80 -24.09 4.66
C PHE A 200 -10.52 -24.65 4.04
N GLU A 201 -10.54 -25.06 2.76
CA GLU A 201 -9.31 -25.45 2.05
C GLU A 201 -8.37 -24.25 1.90
N ILE A 202 -8.91 -23.09 1.49
CA ILE A 202 -8.12 -21.84 1.37
C ILE A 202 -7.50 -21.47 2.71
N LEU A 203 -8.28 -21.56 3.80
CA LEU A 203 -7.79 -21.26 5.15
C LEU A 203 -6.70 -22.21 5.61
N ARG A 204 -6.81 -23.51 5.28
CA ARG A 204 -5.76 -24.50 5.59
C ARG A 204 -4.44 -24.20 4.88
N GLU A 205 -4.49 -23.79 3.61
CA GLU A 205 -3.29 -23.42 2.87
C GLU A 205 -2.63 -22.14 3.43
N ILE A 206 -3.39 -21.17 3.92
CA ILE A 206 -2.84 -20.01 4.64
C ILE A 206 -2.21 -20.46 5.97
N GLU A 207 -2.91 -21.35 6.67
CA GLU A 207 -2.48 -21.90 7.97
C GLU A 207 -1.17 -22.69 7.87
N GLU A 208 -0.89 -23.36 6.75
CA GLU A 208 0.40 -24.01 6.49
C GLU A 208 1.57 -23.04 6.65
N GLY A 209 1.45 -21.81 6.14
CA GLY A 209 2.50 -20.81 6.24
C GLY A 209 2.66 -20.26 7.67
N ILE A 210 1.57 -19.86 8.32
CA ILE A 210 1.66 -19.23 9.63
C ILE A 210 2.16 -20.20 10.73
N ARG A 211 1.93 -21.51 10.58
CA ARG A 211 2.46 -22.53 11.48
C ARG A 211 3.98 -22.60 11.56
N HIS A 212 4.69 -22.02 10.60
CA HIS A 212 6.15 -21.94 10.63
C HIS A 212 6.66 -20.75 11.45
N THR A 213 5.76 -19.95 12.00
CA THR A 213 6.07 -18.77 12.83
C THR A 213 5.66 -18.98 14.28
N GLU A 214 6.16 -18.13 15.19
CA GLU A 214 5.77 -18.12 16.60
C GLU A 214 4.49 -17.31 16.88
N CYS A 215 3.84 -16.76 15.85
CA CYS A 215 2.67 -15.91 15.98
C CYS A 215 1.44 -16.71 16.45
N ALA A 216 0.79 -16.23 17.49
CA ALA A 216 -0.51 -16.76 17.89
C ALA A 216 -1.57 -16.37 16.86
N TYR A 217 -2.43 -17.31 16.49
CA TYR A 217 -3.48 -17.07 15.52
C TYR A 217 -4.76 -17.83 15.83
N THR A 218 -5.83 -17.42 15.14
CA THR A 218 -7.12 -18.13 15.15
C THR A 218 -7.70 -18.17 13.75
N VAL A 219 -8.51 -19.19 13.47
CA VAL A 219 -9.22 -19.34 12.19
C VAL A 219 -10.71 -19.16 12.45
N ILE A 220 -11.29 -18.13 11.82
CA ILE A 220 -12.72 -17.82 11.88
C ILE A 220 -13.21 -17.62 10.45
N GLU A 221 -13.90 -18.61 9.89
CA GLU A 221 -14.32 -18.56 8.48
C GLU A 221 -15.19 -17.36 8.20
N ASN A 222 -16.21 -17.12 9.03
CA ASN A 222 -17.12 -15.99 8.83
C ASN A 222 -16.42 -14.65 9.09
N ARG A 223 -16.20 -13.88 8.01
CA ARG A 223 -15.45 -12.63 8.08
C ARG A 223 -16.06 -11.59 9.03
N ARG A 224 -17.38 -11.53 9.16
CA ARG A 224 -18.05 -10.63 10.12
C ARG A 224 -17.74 -10.99 11.57
N GLU A 225 -17.74 -12.26 11.87
CA GLU A 225 -17.39 -12.77 13.20
C GLU A 225 -15.90 -12.59 13.47
N ALA A 226 -15.06 -12.81 12.47
CA ALA A 226 -13.62 -12.58 12.55
C ALA A 226 -13.30 -11.11 12.86
N ILE A 227 -13.95 -10.16 12.16
CA ILE A 227 -13.80 -8.71 12.43
C ILE A 227 -14.27 -8.41 13.87
N ARG A 228 -15.40 -8.91 14.30
CA ARG A 228 -15.88 -8.72 15.67
C ARG A 228 -14.88 -9.23 16.70
N ALA A 229 -14.36 -10.43 16.52
CA ALA A 229 -13.35 -11.00 17.40
C ALA A 229 -12.07 -10.15 17.45
N ALA A 230 -11.61 -9.63 16.30
CA ALA A 230 -10.46 -8.74 16.25
C ALA A 230 -10.68 -7.46 17.05
N LEU A 231 -11.85 -6.84 16.92
CA LEU A 231 -12.20 -5.61 17.63
C LEU A 231 -12.40 -5.83 19.13
N GLU A 232 -12.99 -6.96 19.54
CA GLU A 232 -13.21 -7.30 20.95
C GLU A 232 -11.92 -7.65 21.69
N MET A 233 -10.91 -8.23 21.00
CA MET A 233 -9.63 -8.57 21.61
C MET A 233 -8.64 -7.42 21.69
N ALA A 234 -8.85 -6.36 20.90
CA ALA A 234 -7.95 -5.21 20.83
C ALA A 234 -7.98 -4.40 22.15
N ARG A 235 -6.81 -3.89 22.54
CA ARG A 235 -6.59 -3.11 23.77
C ARG A 235 -6.15 -1.69 23.40
N PRO A 236 -6.17 -0.76 24.34
CA PRO A 236 -5.62 0.58 24.12
C PRO A 236 -4.22 0.52 23.51
N SER A 237 -3.97 1.36 22.49
CA SER A 237 -2.73 1.45 21.70
C SER A 237 -2.47 0.30 20.72
N ASP A 238 -3.32 -0.73 20.65
CA ASP A 238 -3.24 -1.75 19.61
C ASP A 238 -3.64 -1.18 18.24
N VAL A 239 -3.32 -1.93 17.19
CA VAL A 239 -3.78 -1.67 15.83
C VAL A 239 -4.39 -2.94 15.27
N VAL A 240 -5.59 -2.83 14.72
CA VAL A 240 -6.26 -3.88 13.96
C VAL A 240 -6.12 -3.56 12.48
N VAL A 241 -5.50 -4.45 11.72
CA VAL A 241 -5.34 -4.34 10.26
C VAL A 241 -6.32 -5.31 9.60
N LEU A 242 -7.25 -4.77 8.82
CA LEU A 242 -8.22 -5.51 8.02
C LEU A 242 -7.77 -5.51 6.56
N ALA A 243 -7.23 -6.65 6.07
CA ALA A 243 -6.68 -6.82 4.73
C ALA A 243 -7.43 -7.88 3.89
#